data_a8e399ce0cb8b7374a0c1d08a3d5a127
#
_entry.id   a8e399ce0cb8b7374a0c1d08a3d5a127
#
_cell.length_a   1.000
_cell.length_b   1.000
_cell.length_c   1.000
_cell.angle_alpha   90.00
_cell.angle_beta   90.00
_cell.angle_gamma   90.00
#
_symmetry.space_group_name_H-M   'P 1'
#
loop_
_entity.id
_entity.type
_entity.pdbx_description
1 polymer ?
#
loop_
_entity_poly.entity_id
_entity_poly.type
_entity_poly.pdbx_seq_one_letter_code
_entity_poly.pdbx_strand_id
1 'polypeptide(L)'
;MKNNKEAFRDYLQLEKKYSPHTVTAYWNDISSFELFNSVHFDQSTIEKANYSQIRSWIVSLVDAEVSATSVNRKIASLKAFYKFLLKTQQIEVSPLTKHKALKTPKKIQIPFSEKEVNAVLDGMQNPIGFEAIRDKLIIDLFYTTGMRRTELLHLKIANINLANKTIKVLGKRNKERILPLLPVITSLLERYLLERAAIINDMNVDCLFLSKKGVKLNDSFVYRLINSYFSTVSEKVKKSPHILRHTFAT
;
A
#
# COMPACT_ATOMS: atom_id res chain seq x y z
N MET A 1 7.92 2.14 34.25
CA MET A 1 7.85 3.29 33.32
C MET A 1 7.91 2.78 31.91
N LYS A 2 7.08 3.29 30.99
CA LYS A 2 7.17 2.92 29.57
C LYS A 2 8.50 3.40 28.99
N ASN A 3 9.14 2.55 28.20
CA ASN A 3 10.32 2.89 27.40
C ASN A 3 9.94 3.97 26.35
N ASN A 4 10.86 4.88 26.02
CA ASN A 4 10.65 5.96 25.04
C ASN A 4 10.16 5.45 23.66
N LYS A 5 10.59 4.27 23.23
CA LYS A 5 10.15 3.63 21.99
C LYS A 5 8.66 3.21 22.07
N GLU A 6 8.22 2.71 23.22
CA GLU A 6 6.79 2.40 23.45
C GLU A 6 5.94 3.67 23.52
N ALA A 7 6.43 4.69 24.23
CA ALA A 7 5.78 6.01 24.27
C ALA A 7 5.67 6.64 22.87
N PHE A 8 6.71 6.49 22.03
CA PHE A 8 6.67 6.94 20.65
C PHE A 8 5.65 6.17 19.81
N ARG A 9 5.52 4.84 19.98
CA ARG A 9 4.48 4.04 19.33
C ARG A 9 3.09 4.56 19.68
N ASP A 10 2.84 4.80 20.97
CA ASP A 10 1.55 5.33 21.44
C ASP A 10 1.29 6.74 20.88
N TYR A 11 2.30 7.59 20.83
CA TYR A 11 2.23 8.91 20.17
C TYR A 11 1.83 8.82 18.70
N LEU A 12 2.43 7.87 17.94
CA LEU A 12 2.07 7.65 16.54
C LEU A 12 0.63 7.17 16.38
N GLN A 13 0.16 6.29 17.25
CA GLN A 13 -1.18 5.70 17.20
C GLN A 13 -2.25 6.69 17.67
N LEU A 14 -2.07 7.29 18.83
CA LEU A 14 -3.11 8.05 19.53
C LEU A 14 -3.12 9.52 19.12
N GLU A 15 -1.97 10.18 19.07
CA GLU A 15 -1.89 11.60 18.72
C GLU A 15 -1.81 11.81 17.19
N LYS A 16 -0.93 11.07 16.50
CA LYS A 16 -0.74 11.22 15.05
C LYS A 16 -1.77 10.47 14.22
N LYS A 17 -2.49 9.52 14.81
CA LYS A 17 -3.50 8.68 14.16
C LYS A 17 -2.95 8.02 12.87
N TYR A 18 -1.71 7.53 12.94
CA TYR A 18 -1.09 6.84 11.83
C TYR A 18 -1.70 5.44 11.66
N SER A 19 -1.70 4.94 10.42
CA SER A 19 -2.19 3.60 10.14
C SER A 19 -1.36 2.54 10.87
N PRO A 20 -1.94 1.38 11.26
CA PRO A 20 -1.19 0.28 11.89
C PRO A 20 0.06 -0.12 11.09
N HIS A 21 -0.04 -0.21 9.77
CA HIS A 21 1.10 -0.50 8.90
C HIS A 21 2.23 0.54 9.02
N THR A 22 1.89 1.83 9.13
CA THR A 22 2.88 2.89 9.31
C THR A 22 3.56 2.75 10.67
N VAL A 23 2.79 2.53 11.74
CA VAL A 23 3.33 2.36 13.10
C VAL A 23 4.26 1.16 13.17
N THR A 24 3.86 0.01 12.60
CA THR A 24 4.69 -1.19 12.53
C THR A 24 5.99 -0.94 11.74
N ALA A 25 5.92 -0.22 10.62
CA ALA A 25 7.12 0.12 9.84
C ALA A 25 8.11 0.97 10.65
N TYR A 26 7.62 2.00 11.35
CA TYR A 26 8.45 2.84 12.22
C TYR A 26 9.07 2.02 13.37
N TRP A 27 8.26 1.19 14.01
CA TRP A 27 8.73 0.30 15.08
C TRP A 27 9.86 -0.61 14.61
N ASN A 28 9.67 -1.28 13.47
CA ASN A 28 10.68 -2.19 12.92
C ASN A 28 11.97 -1.46 12.54
N ASP A 29 11.87 -0.25 11.98
CA ASP A 29 13.03 0.55 11.61
C ASP A 29 13.85 0.96 12.83
N ILE A 30 13.17 1.43 13.88
CA ILE A 30 13.81 1.81 15.14
C ILE A 30 14.42 0.59 15.83
N SER A 31 13.70 -0.54 15.87
CA SER A 31 14.22 -1.80 16.42
C SER A 31 15.45 -2.31 15.68
N SER A 32 15.47 -2.14 14.35
CA SER A 32 16.64 -2.51 13.53
C SER A 32 17.88 -1.68 13.88
N PHE A 33 17.71 -0.37 14.13
CA PHE A 33 18.82 0.48 14.58
C PHE A 33 19.24 0.18 16.02
N GLU A 34 18.29 -0.05 16.92
CA GLU A 34 18.56 -0.43 18.32
C GLU A 34 19.40 -1.70 18.40
N LEU A 35 19.02 -2.73 17.63
CA LEU A 35 19.77 -3.98 17.53
C LEU A 35 21.19 -3.75 16.99
N PHE A 36 21.32 -3.00 15.90
CA PHE A 36 22.62 -2.67 15.34
C PHE A 36 23.51 -1.95 16.35
N ASN A 37 22.94 -0.97 17.06
CA ASN A 37 23.68 -0.17 18.03
C ASN A 37 24.12 -1.00 19.25
N SER A 38 23.28 -1.93 19.71
CA SER A 38 23.61 -2.88 20.77
C SER A 38 24.75 -3.82 20.36
N VAL A 39 24.71 -4.36 19.14
CA VAL A 39 25.71 -5.33 18.66
C VAL A 39 27.08 -4.69 18.39
N HIS A 40 27.09 -3.48 17.80
CA HIS A 40 28.33 -2.87 17.32
C HIS A 40 28.94 -1.84 18.28
N PHE A 41 28.16 -1.33 19.23
CA PHE A 41 28.60 -0.27 20.15
C PHE A 41 28.31 -0.58 21.62
N ASP A 42 27.83 -1.79 21.92
CA ASP A 42 27.41 -2.21 23.26
C ASP A 42 26.46 -1.18 23.93
N GLN A 43 25.63 -0.54 23.13
CA GLN A 43 24.72 0.52 23.56
C GLN A 43 23.28 0.19 23.15
N SER A 44 22.47 -0.23 24.11
CA SER A 44 21.07 -0.54 23.93
C SER A 44 20.15 0.70 23.88
N THR A 45 20.60 1.82 24.47
CA THR A 45 19.81 3.07 24.53
C THR A 45 20.07 3.96 23.32
N ILE A 46 19.12 3.95 22.38
CA ILE A 46 19.24 4.74 21.13
C ILE A 46 19.05 6.25 21.34
N GLU A 47 18.52 6.68 22.47
CA GLU A 47 18.39 8.09 22.86
C GLU A 47 19.75 8.78 22.96
N LYS A 48 20.80 8.05 23.36
CA LYS A 48 22.16 8.54 23.50
C LYS A 48 23.02 8.35 22.25
N ALA A 49 22.44 7.77 21.18
CA ALA A 49 23.19 7.51 19.96
C ALA A 49 23.60 8.82 19.27
N ASN A 50 24.84 8.86 18.82
CA ASN A 50 25.38 9.99 18.06
C ASN A 50 25.29 9.76 16.55
N TYR A 51 25.59 10.80 15.76
CA TYR A 51 25.54 10.72 14.31
C TYR A 51 26.52 9.69 13.71
N SER A 52 27.67 9.47 14.33
CA SER A 52 28.65 8.48 13.85
C SER A 52 28.07 7.06 13.86
N GLN A 53 27.38 6.68 14.94
CA GLN A 53 26.71 5.39 15.08
C GLN A 53 25.58 5.21 14.01
N ILE A 54 24.79 6.25 13.82
CA ILE A 54 23.74 6.24 12.78
C ILE A 54 24.36 6.14 11.38
N ARG A 55 25.48 6.83 11.14
CA ARG A 55 26.21 6.74 9.88
C ARG A 55 26.76 5.33 9.65
N SER A 56 27.33 4.69 10.66
CA SER A 56 27.79 3.30 10.57
C SER A 56 26.64 2.34 10.22
N TRP A 57 25.45 2.56 10.82
CA TRP A 57 24.27 1.78 10.46
C TRP A 57 23.84 2.04 9.00
N ILE A 58 23.88 3.26 8.53
CA ILE A 58 23.59 3.57 7.11
C ILE A 58 24.57 2.83 6.18
N VAL A 59 25.85 2.84 6.50
CA VAL A 59 26.88 2.12 5.74
C VAL A 59 26.58 0.62 5.73
N SER A 60 26.32 0.00 6.87
CA SER A 60 25.99 -1.43 6.95
C SER A 60 24.74 -1.80 6.14
N LEU A 61 23.73 -0.91 6.08
CA LEU A 61 22.55 -1.14 5.22
C LEU A 61 22.90 -1.05 3.74
N VAL A 62 23.78 -0.13 3.33
CA VAL A 62 24.24 0.00 1.95
C VAL A 62 25.10 -1.21 1.54
N ASP A 63 25.99 -1.67 2.41
CA ASP A 63 26.82 -2.85 2.18
C ASP A 63 25.96 -4.15 2.08
N ALA A 64 24.82 -4.17 2.80
CA ALA A 64 23.79 -5.22 2.68
C ALA A 64 22.85 -5.01 1.46
N GLU A 65 23.24 -4.20 0.49
CA GLU A 65 22.50 -3.92 -0.76
C GLU A 65 21.08 -3.37 -0.56
N VAL A 66 20.77 -2.78 0.61
CA VAL A 66 19.48 -2.13 0.84
C VAL A 66 19.39 -0.87 -0.02
N SER A 67 18.35 -0.76 -0.83
CA SER A 67 18.18 0.38 -1.75
C SER A 67 18.21 1.73 -1.02
N ALA A 68 18.79 2.76 -1.63
CA ALA A 68 18.87 4.12 -1.08
C ALA A 68 17.49 4.68 -0.66
N THR A 69 16.43 4.33 -1.39
CA THR A 69 15.05 4.69 -1.03
C THR A 69 14.63 4.05 0.29
N SER A 70 14.96 2.77 0.51
CA SER A 70 14.66 2.04 1.74
C SER A 70 15.48 2.56 2.91
N VAL A 71 16.77 2.86 2.70
CA VAL A 71 17.63 3.50 3.71
C VAL A 71 17.06 4.86 4.12
N ASN A 72 16.74 5.72 3.16
CA ASN A 72 16.15 7.03 3.44
C ASN A 72 14.83 6.91 4.21
N ARG A 73 13.98 5.92 3.92
CA ARG A 73 12.76 5.66 4.67
C ARG A 73 13.06 5.27 6.13
N LYS A 74 14.04 4.39 6.35
CA LYS A 74 14.48 3.99 7.70
C LYS A 74 15.00 5.20 8.48
N ILE A 75 15.78 6.06 7.86
CA ILE A 75 16.26 7.30 8.48
C ILE A 75 15.11 8.28 8.77
N ALA A 76 14.08 8.33 7.92
CA ALA A 76 12.89 9.14 8.21
C ALA A 76 12.17 8.66 9.48
N SER A 77 12.11 7.35 9.73
CA SER A 77 11.58 6.79 10.98
C SER A 77 12.40 7.24 12.20
N LEU A 78 13.74 7.17 12.13
CA LEU A 78 14.62 7.68 13.19
C LEU A 78 14.48 9.20 13.39
N LYS A 79 14.40 9.99 12.30
CA LYS A 79 14.16 11.44 12.41
C LYS A 79 12.86 11.74 13.15
N ALA A 80 11.80 10.98 12.88
CA ALA A 80 10.52 11.16 13.57
C ALA A 80 10.63 10.78 15.07
N PHE A 81 11.36 9.73 15.39
CA PHE A 81 11.63 9.34 16.77
C PHE A 81 12.42 10.41 17.52
N TYR A 82 13.55 10.89 17.00
CA TYR A 82 14.33 11.95 17.64
C TYR A 82 13.56 13.28 17.74
N LYS A 83 12.67 13.57 16.77
CA LYS A 83 11.77 14.72 16.88
C LYS A 83 10.77 14.57 18.05
N PHE A 84 10.29 13.34 18.30
CA PHE A 84 9.46 13.04 19.45
C PHE A 84 10.25 13.22 20.75
N LEU A 85 11.48 12.72 20.84
CA LEU A 85 12.34 12.86 22.03
C LEU A 85 12.65 14.34 22.33
N LEU A 86 12.89 15.18 21.31
CA LEU A 86 13.02 16.63 21.48
C LEU A 86 11.72 17.25 22.05
N LYS A 87 10.55 16.86 21.49
CA LYS A 87 9.24 17.37 21.95
C LYS A 87 8.97 17.00 23.42
N THR A 88 9.43 15.83 23.86
CA THR A 88 9.26 15.34 25.23
C THR A 88 10.44 15.68 26.13
N GLN A 89 11.36 16.53 25.69
CA GLN A 89 12.55 16.99 26.45
C GLN A 89 13.44 15.84 26.95
N GLN A 90 13.45 14.70 26.25
CA GLN A 90 14.32 13.57 26.56
C GLN A 90 15.74 13.76 26.00
N ILE A 91 15.89 14.62 25.01
CA ILE A 91 17.16 15.04 24.43
C ILE A 91 17.10 16.55 24.10
N GLU A 92 18.25 17.20 24.09
CA GLU A 92 18.36 18.63 23.73
C GLU A 92 18.63 18.84 22.25
N VAL A 93 19.34 17.92 21.61
CA VAL A 93 19.74 18.03 20.18
C VAL A 93 19.54 16.69 19.46
N SER A 94 18.96 16.75 18.29
CA SER A 94 18.83 15.54 17.46
C SER A 94 20.16 15.21 16.78
N PRO A 95 20.64 13.95 16.83
CA PRO A 95 21.83 13.54 16.10
C PRO A 95 21.67 13.63 14.59
N LEU A 96 20.42 13.70 14.08
CA LEU A 96 20.11 13.76 12.64
C LEU A 96 19.88 15.18 12.10
N THR A 97 20.19 16.23 12.88
CA THR A 97 19.97 17.64 12.46
C THR A 97 20.65 17.97 11.15
N LYS A 98 21.90 17.55 10.95
CA LYS A 98 22.70 17.85 9.73
C LYS A 98 22.68 16.71 8.70
N HIS A 99 21.86 15.67 8.90
CA HIS A 99 21.84 14.51 8.00
C HIS A 99 21.22 14.86 6.64
N LYS A 100 21.95 14.58 5.57
CA LYS A 100 21.47 14.67 4.17
C LYS A 100 21.07 13.27 3.67
N ALA A 101 19.89 13.17 3.05
CA ALA A 101 19.41 11.92 2.47
C ALA A 101 20.33 11.43 1.33
N LEU A 102 20.40 10.11 1.15
CA LEU A 102 21.09 9.50 0.02
C LEU A 102 20.41 9.89 -1.30
N LYS A 103 21.22 10.14 -2.34
CA LYS A 103 20.69 10.40 -3.67
C LYS A 103 19.94 9.15 -4.17
N THR A 104 18.73 9.34 -4.65
CA THR A 104 17.92 8.27 -5.23
C THR A 104 17.64 8.56 -6.69
N PRO A 105 17.81 7.60 -7.61
CA PRO A 105 17.44 7.80 -9.00
C PRO A 105 15.92 8.00 -9.10
N LYS A 106 15.49 8.97 -9.90
CA LYS A 106 14.08 9.12 -10.26
C LYS A 106 13.69 7.95 -11.16
N LYS A 107 12.97 6.96 -10.64
CA LYS A 107 12.38 5.90 -11.45
C LYS A 107 11.08 6.43 -12.06
N ILE A 108 11.10 6.73 -13.36
CA ILE A 108 9.89 7.06 -14.11
C ILE A 108 9.09 5.76 -14.23
N GLN A 109 7.87 5.75 -13.71
CA GLN A 109 6.96 4.64 -13.93
C GLN A 109 6.20 4.91 -15.23
N ILE A 110 6.45 4.07 -16.23
CA ILE A 110 5.78 4.16 -17.52
C ILE A 110 4.41 3.48 -17.37
N PRO A 111 3.28 4.21 -17.53
CA PRO A 111 1.96 3.62 -17.50
C PRO A 111 1.76 2.63 -18.65
N PHE A 112 0.73 1.78 -18.57
CA PHE A 112 0.34 0.98 -19.73
C PHE A 112 -0.15 1.90 -20.84
N SER A 113 0.15 1.55 -22.07
CA SER A 113 -0.44 2.23 -23.23
C SER A 113 -1.91 1.83 -23.37
N GLU A 114 -2.70 2.66 -24.03
CA GLU A 114 -4.09 2.35 -24.36
C GLU A 114 -4.22 1.05 -25.14
N LYS A 115 -3.28 0.79 -26.07
CA LYS A 115 -3.23 -0.47 -26.82
C LYS A 115 -3.05 -1.70 -25.93
N GLU A 116 -2.16 -1.62 -24.92
CA GLU A 116 -1.95 -2.72 -23.97
C GLU A 116 -3.19 -2.96 -23.12
N VAL A 117 -3.85 -1.92 -22.66
CA VAL A 117 -5.08 -2.04 -21.87
C VAL A 117 -6.21 -2.62 -22.71
N ASN A 118 -6.44 -2.08 -23.91
CA ASN A 118 -7.48 -2.58 -24.83
C ASN A 118 -7.23 -4.05 -25.19
N ALA A 119 -6.00 -4.45 -25.47
CA ALA A 119 -5.68 -5.85 -25.75
C ALA A 119 -6.03 -6.80 -24.58
N VAL A 120 -5.83 -6.37 -23.33
CA VAL A 120 -6.27 -7.14 -22.14
C VAL A 120 -7.80 -7.19 -22.08
N LEU A 121 -8.48 -6.05 -22.23
CA LEU A 121 -9.94 -5.98 -22.14
C LEU A 121 -10.63 -6.74 -23.27
N ASP A 122 -10.07 -6.72 -24.48
CA ASP A 122 -10.57 -7.48 -25.63
C ASP A 122 -10.43 -8.98 -25.42
N GLY A 123 -9.32 -9.42 -24.84
CA GLY A 123 -9.12 -10.82 -24.43
C GLY A 123 -10.07 -11.30 -23.33
N MET A 124 -10.75 -10.36 -22.65
CA MET A 124 -11.72 -10.63 -21.56
C MET A 124 -13.17 -10.33 -21.97
N GLN A 125 -13.46 -10.24 -23.27
CA GLN A 125 -14.85 -10.07 -23.74
C GLN A 125 -15.69 -11.29 -23.35
N ASN A 126 -16.96 -11.05 -22.95
CA ASN A 126 -17.91 -12.08 -22.56
C ASN A 126 -17.38 -13.07 -21.48
N PRO A 127 -16.92 -12.59 -20.32
CA PRO A 127 -16.42 -13.48 -19.29
C PRO A 127 -17.53 -14.40 -18.80
N ILE A 128 -17.20 -15.72 -18.62
CA ILE A 128 -18.13 -16.73 -18.17
C ILE A 128 -17.67 -17.25 -16.81
N GLY A 129 -18.60 -17.31 -15.86
CA GLY A 129 -18.37 -17.80 -14.52
C GLY A 129 -17.72 -16.76 -13.59
N PHE A 130 -17.82 -17.03 -12.32
CA PHE A 130 -17.46 -16.13 -11.23
C PHE A 130 -16.06 -15.52 -11.35
N GLU A 131 -15.04 -16.35 -11.57
CA GLU A 131 -13.65 -15.88 -11.55
C GLU A 131 -13.35 -14.93 -12.72
N ALA A 132 -13.81 -15.28 -13.92
CA ALA A 132 -13.58 -14.44 -15.12
C ALA A 132 -14.33 -13.09 -15.01
N ILE A 133 -15.57 -13.11 -14.51
CA ILE A 133 -16.37 -11.89 -14.30
C ILE A 133 -15.72 -11.01 -13.22
N ARG A 134 -15.29 -11.61 -12.11
CA ARG A 134 -14.57 -10.90 -11.04
C ARG A 134 -13.31 -10.23 -11.56
N ASP A 135 -12.48 -10.97 -12.27
CA ASP A 135 -11.16 -10.53 -12.71
C ASP A 135 -11.29 -9.37 -13.71
N LYS A 136 -12.23 -9.50 -14.67
CA LYS A 136 -12.56 -8.40 -15.57
C LYS A 136 -13.06 -7.16 -14.83
N LEU A 137 -13.98 -7.32 -13.89
CA LEU A 137 -14.53 -6.21 -13.11
C LEU A 137 -13.44 -5.49 -12.29
N ILE A 138 -12.48 -6.23 -11.74
CA ILE A 138 -11.33 -5.65 -11.02
C ILE A 138 -10.48 -4.79 -11.96
N ILE A 139 -10.16 -5.29 -13.16
CA ILE A 139 -9.35 -4.57 -14.14
C ILE A 139 -10.08 -3.32 -14.63
N ASP A 140 -11.36 -3.46 -15.01
CA ASP A 140 -12.21 -2.36 -15.45
C ASP A 140 -12.32 -1.27 -14.40
N LEU A 141 -12.54 -1.61 -13.13
CA LEU A 141 -12.61 -0.63 -12.04
C LEU A 141 -11.29 0.11 -11.84
N PHE A 142 -10.14 -0.56 -11.89
CA PHE A 142 -8.86 0.13 -11.82
C PHE A 142 -8.67 1.12 -12.97
N TYR A 143 -8.97 0.68 -14.18
CA TYR A 143 -8.76 1.47 -15.39
C TYR A 143 -9.71 2.67 -15.47
N THR A 144 -10.99 2.48 -15.14
CA THR A 144 -12.02 3.52 -15.33
C THR A 144 -12.20 4.46 -14.15
N THR A 145 -11.78 4.05 -12.94
CA THR A 145 -11.97 4.86 -11.73
C THR A 145 -10.66 5.32 -11.10
N GLY A 146 -9.55 4.73 -11.50
CA GLY A 146 -8.25 5.02 -10.91
C GLY A 146 -8.19 4.79 -9.39
N MET A 147 -9.03 3.92 -8.82
CA MET A 147 -9.01 3.65 -7.38
C MET A 147 -7.71 2.99 -6.93
N ARG A 148 -7.39 3.08 -5.63
CA ARG A 148 -6.22 2.40 -5.07
C ARG A 148 -6.53 0.93 -4.82
N ARG A 149 -5.50 0.07 -4.87
CA ARG A 149 -5.64 -1.37 -4.55
C ARG A 149 -6.32 -1.60 -3.20
N THR A 150 -5.91 -0.89 -2.18
CA THR A 150 -6.52 -0.99 -0.85
C THR A 150 -7.97 -0.54 -0.82
N GLU A 151 -8.34 0.47 -1.60
CA GLU A 151 -9.73 0.91 -1.74
C GLU A 151 -10.59 -0.18 -2.38
N LEU A 152 -10.12 -0.80 -3.45
CA LEU A 152 -10.81 -1.92 -4.10
C LEU A 152 -11.00 -3.11 -3.15
N LEU A 153 -9.96 -3.51 -2.42
CA LEU A 153 -10.01 -4.64 -1.48
C LEU A 153 -10.93 -4.41 -0.26
N HIS A 154 -11.19 -3.14 0.07
CA HIS A 154 -12.07 -2.77 1.18
C HIS A 154 -13.46 -2.32 0.71
N LEU A 155 -13.76 -2.45 -0.58
CA LEU A 155 -15.12 -2.19 -1.06
C LEU A 155 -16.10 -3.17 -0.42
N LYS A 156 -17.23 -2.62 0.04
CA LYS A 156 -18.35 -3.37 0.58
C LYS A 156 -19.51 -3.32 -0.41
N ILE A 157 -20.42 -4.27 -0.33
CA ILE A 157 -21.65 -4.25 -1.12
C ILE A 157 -22.46 -2.98 -0.83
N ALA A 158 -22.55 -2.58 0.44
CA ALA A 158 -23.22 -1.35 0.86
C ALA A 158 -22.61 -0.05 0.28
N ASN A 159 -21.42 -0.11 -0.30
CA ASN A 159 -20.80 1.03 -0.97
C ASN A 159 -21.24 1.22 -2.44
N ILE A 160 -22.04 0.31 -2.96
CA ILE A 160 -22.51 0.32 -4.36
C ILE A 160 -23.91 0.91 -4.40
N ASN A 161 -24.12 1.85 -5.30
CA ASN A 161 -25.42 2.36 -5.65
C ASN A 161 -25.66 2.14 -7.15
N LEU A 162 -26.35 1.03 -7.47
CA LEU A 162 -26.64 0.67 -8.87
C LEU A 162 -27.60 1.65 -9.53
N ALA A 163 -28.59 2.16 -8.80
CA ALA A 163 -29.56 3.13 -9.32
C ALA A 163 -28.87 4.41 -9.78
N ASN A 164 -27.95 4.94 -8.99
CA ASN A 164 -27.19 6.14 -9.31
C ASN A 164 -25.89 5.86 -10.09
N LYS A 165 -25.60 4.58 -10.39
CA LYS A 165 -24.37 4.14 -11.06
C LYS A 165 -23.10 4.72 -10.40
N THR A 166 -23.02 4.58 -9.08
CA THR A 166 -21.90 5.12 -8.30
C THR A 166 -21.35 4.09 -7.31
N ILE A 167 -20.09 4.28 -6.96
CA ILE A 167 -19.42 3.52 -5.91
C ILE A 167 -18.72 4.46 -4.93
N LYS A 168 -18.93 4.24 -3.63
CA LYS A 168 -18.30 5.00 -2.58
C LYS A 168 -17.02 4.32 -2.15
N VAL A 169 -15.90 5.04 -2.14
CA VAL A 169 -14.60 4.53 -1.70
C VAL A 169 -14.05 5.34 -0.54
N LEU A 170 -13.41 4.64 0.39
CA LEU A 170 -12.74 5.23 1.55
C LEU A 170 -11.25 5.41 1.27
N GLY A 171 -10.83 6.65 1.11
CA GLY A 171 -9.45 7.00 0.80
C GLY A 171 -8.56 7.24 2.03
N LYS A 172 -7.35 7.77 1.78
CA LYS A 172 -6.40 8.12 2.85
C LYS A 172 -7.02 9.12 3.84
N ARG A 173 -6.73 8.95 5.14
CA ARG A 173 -7.27 9.76 6.25
C ARG A 173 -8.79 9.67 6.39
N ASN A 174 -9.36 8.52 6.05
CA ASN A 174 -10.80 8.29 6.17
C ASN A 174 -11.68 9.22 5.32
N LYS A 175 -11.13 9.81 4.25
CA LYS A 175 -11.90 10.65 3.34
C LYS A 175 -12.67 9.79 2.36
N GLU A 176 -13.99 9.93 2.38
CA GLU A 176 -14.88 9.29 1.40
C GLU A 176 -14.89 10.09 0.09
N ARG A 177 -15.01 9.38 -1.03
CA ARG A 177 -15.33 9.96 -2.33
C ARG A 177 -16.24 9.02 -3.10
N ILE A 178 -17.10 9.62 -3.92
CA ILE A 178 -18.00 8.91 -4.82
C ILE A 178 -17.36 8.88 -6.20
N LEU A 179 -17.36 7.71 -6.82
CA LEU A 179 -16.84 7.49 -8.16
C LEU A 179 -17.99 7.06 -9.07
N PRO A 180 -18.17 7.68 -10.25
CA PRO A 180 -19.16 7.25 -11.22
C PRO A 180 -18.75 5.92 -11.84
N LEU A 181 -19.72 5.10 -12.19
CA LEU A 181 -19.55 3.84 -12.91
C LEU A 181 -20.12 3.99 -14.33
N LEU A 182 -19.35 3.53 -15.31
CA LEU A 182 -19.84 3.43 -16.68
C LEU A 182 -20.96 2.39 -16.77
N PRO A 183 -21.93 2.54 -17.70
CA PRO A 183 -23.02 1.57 -17.85
C PRO A 183 -22.54 0.13 -18.03
N VAL A 184 -21.50 -0.08 -18.83
CA VAL A 184 -20.90 -1.40 -19.07
C VAL A 184 -20.38 -2.04 -17.77
N ILE A 185 -19.79 -1.24 -16.89
CA ILE A 185 -19.29 -1.71 -15.59
C ILE A 185 -20.46 -2.01 -14.65
N THR A 186 -21.52 -1.22 -14.70
CA THR A 186 -22.71 -1.48 -13.89
C THR A 186 -23.32 -2.84 -14.24
N SER A 187 -23.51 -3.13 -15.53
CA SER A 187 -24.02 -4.43 -15.98
C SER A 187 -23.10 -5.61 -15.61
N LEU A 188 -21.78 -5.42 -15.72
CA LEU A 188 -20.81 -6.42 -15.31
C LEU A 188 -20.83 -6.64 -13.78
N LEU A 189 -21.03 -5.58 -13.01
CA LEU A 189 -21.16 -5.63 -11.56
C LEU A 189 -22.42 -6.36 -11.13
N GLU A 190 -23.55 -6.13 -11.79
CA GLU A 190 -24.80 -6.86 -11.56
C GLU A 190 -24.61 -8.37 -11.80
N ARG A 191 -23.99 -8.74 -12.91
CA ARG A 191 -23.64 -10.13 -13.21
C ARG A 191 -22.71 -10.72 -12.14
N TYR A 192 -21.71 -9.97 -11.72
CA TYR A 192 -20.79 -10.39 -10.66
C TYR A 192 -21.52 -10.64 -9.34
N LEU A 193 -22.46 -9.77 -8.95
CA LEU A 193 -23.23 -9.92 -7.71
C LEU A 193 -24.11 -11.18 -7.72
N LEU A 194 -24.68 -11.56 -8.88
CA LEU A 194 -25.42 -12.81 -9.04
C LEU A 194 -24.52 -14.03 -8.84
N GLU A 195 -23.38 -14.10 -9.52
CA GLU A 195 -22.40 -15.17 -9.37
C GLU A 195 -21.83 -15.25 -7.95
N ARG A 196 -21.59 -14.08 -7.35
CA ARG A 196 -21.11 -13.97 -5.98
C ARG A 196 -22.09 -14.58 -4.98
N ALA A 197 -23.38 -14.36 -5.15
CA ALA A 197 -24.41 -14.89 -4.26
C ALA A 197 -24.39 -16.44 -4.21
N ALA A 198 -24.03 -17.10 -5.30
CA ALA A 198 -23.92 -18.56 -5.38
C ALA A 198 -22.72 -19.15 -4.62
N ILE A 199 -21.72 -18.32 -4.29
CA ILE A 199 -20.44 -18.77 -3.66
C ILE A 199 -20.42 -18.49 -2.16
N ILE A 200 -21.28 -17.59 -1.68
CA ILE A 200 -21.27 -17.19 -0.27
C ILE A 200 -21.81 -18.30 0.60
N ASN A 201 -20.94 -18.82 1.48
CA ASN A 201 -21.34 -19.76 2.53
C ASN A 201 -21.68 -19.06 3.87
N ASP A 202 -21.21 -17.79 4.04
CA ASP A 202 -21.44 -17.00 5.25
C ASP A 202 -22.08 -15.65 4.86
N MET A 203 -23.31 -15.43 5.33
CA MET A 203 -24.10 -14.23 5.08
C MET A 203 -23.46 -12.94 5.65
N ASN A 204 -22.46 -13.05 6.53
CA ASN A 204 -21.77 -11.92 7.15
C ASN A 204 -20.61 -11.35 6.32
N VAL A 205 -20.34 -11.90 5.14
CA VAL A 205 -19.26 -11.39 4.29
C VAL A 205 -19.72 -10.16 3.52
N ASP A 206 -19.44 -8.98 4.06
CA ASP A 206 -19.82 -7.67 3.50
C ASP A 206 -18.90 -7.16 2.37
N CYS A 207 -17.70 -7.72 2.22
CA CYS A 207 -16.75 -7.29 1.19
C CYS A 207 -17.23 -7.66 -0.23
N LEU A 208 -17.01 -6.73 -1.17
CA LEU A 208 -17.44 -6.91 -2.56
C LEU A 208 -16.72 -8.09 -3.23
N PHE A 209 -15.38 -8.06 -3.22
CA PHE A 209 -14.58 -9.04 -3.95
C PHE A 209 -14.16 -10.25 -3.12
N LEU A 210 -14.48 -11.42 -3.64
CA LEU A 210 -14.21 -12.71 -3.02
C LEU A 210 -13.31 -13.59 -3.89
N SER A 211 -12.59 -14.50 -3.24
CA SER A 211 -11.95 -15.64 -3.90
C SER A 211 -13.00 -16.68 -4.27
N LYS A 212 -12.64 -17.70 -5.06
CA LYS A 212 -13.49 -18.86 -5.34
C LYS A 212 -13.98 -19.60 -4.08
N LYS A 213 -13.25 -19.44 -2.98
CA LYS A 213 -13.61 -20.04 -1.67
C LYS A 213 -14.56 -19.17 -0.83
N GLY A 214 -15.12 -18.10 -1.38
CA GLY A 214 -15.98 -17.17 -0.64
C GLY A 214 -15.25 -16.26 0.35
N VAL A 215 -13.92 -16.22 0.36
CA VAL A 215 -13.10 -15.44 1.30
C VAL A 215 -12.64 -14.15 0.67
N LYS A 216 -12.53 -13.08 1.46
CA LYS A 216 -12.00 -11.76 1.02
C LYS A 216 -10.67 -11.90 0.30
N LEU A 217 -10.50 -11.16 -0.79
CA LEU A 217 -9.23 -11.12 -1.52
C LEU A 217 -8.13 -10.42 -0.70
N ASN A 218 -6.90 -10.87 -0.89
CA ASN A 218 -5.71 -10.24 -0.32
C ASN A 218 -4.93 -9.41 -1.35
N ASP A 219 -3.99 -8.61 -0.85
CA ASP A 219 -3.14 -7.75 -1.66
C ASP A 219 -2.35 -8.51 -2.74
N SER A 220 -1.84 -9.69 -2.40
CA SER A 220 -1.04 -10.52 -3.30
C SER A 220 -1.87 -11.08 -4.46
N PHE A 221 -3.16 -11.38 -4.22
CA PHE A 221 -4.07 -11.85 -5.27
C PHE A 221 -4.21 -10.80 -6.38
N VAL A 222 -4.57 -9.56 -6.00
CA VAL A 222 -4.78 -8.49 -6.98
C VAL A 222 -3.49 -8.17 -7.75
N TYR A 223 -2.33 -8.22 -7.08
CA TYR A 223 -1.06 -8.05 -7.74
C TYR A 223 -0.80 -9.13 -8.79
N ARG A 224 -0.97 -10.41 -8.42
CA ARG A 224 -0.78 -11.54 -9.35
C ARG A 224 -1.75 -11.49 -10.52
N LEU A 225 -3.00 -11.13 -10.26
CA LEU A 225 -4.03 -10.98 -11.29
C LEU A 225 -3.60 -9.96 -12.37
N ILE A 226 -3.27 -8.74 -11.96
CA ILE A 226 -2.82 -7.71 -12.90
C ILE A 226 -1.55 -8.15 -13.63
N ASN A 227 -0.58 -8.72 -12.89
CA ASN A 227 0.67 -9.20 -13.50
C ASN A 227 0.39 -10.30 -14.54
N SER A 228 -0.48 -11.26 -14.26
CA SER A 228 -0.83 -12.34 -15.17
C SER A 228 -1.43 -11.81 -16.48
N TYR A 229 -2.49 -11.02 -16.39
CA TYR A 229 -3.17 -10.52 -17.59
C TYR A 229 -2.31 -9.58 -18.43
N PHE A 230 -1.51 -8.71 -17.81
CA PHE A 230 -0.65 -7.79 -18.54
C PHE A 230 0.68 -8.40 -18.98
N SER A 231 1.04 -9.60 -18.53
CA SER A 231 2.27 -10.26 -18.97
C SER A 231 2.19 -10.78 -20.41
N THR A 232 0.99 -11.02 -20.92
CA THR A 232 0.78 -11.51 -22.29
C THR A 232 0.83 -10.39 -23.33
N VAL A 233 0.62 -9.13 -22.91
CA VAL A 233 0.45 -7.98 -23.83
C VAL A 233 1.47 -6.87 -23.61
N SER A 234 2.28 -6.93 -22.57
CA SER A 234 3.23 -5.88 -22.21
C SER A 234 4.60 -6.45 -21.87
N GLU A 235 5.65 -5.90 -22.46
CA GLU A 235 7.04 -6.21 -22.15
C GLU A 235 7.59 -5.42 -20.95
N LYS A 236 6.80 -4.55 -20.34
CA LYS A 236 7.23 -3.76 -19.19
C LYS A 236 7.67 -4.64 -18.02
N VAL A 237 8.80 -4.31 -17.42
CA VAL A 237 9.37 -5.04 -16.28
C VAL A 237 8.42 -5.04 -15.07
N LYS A 238 7.66 -3.96 -14.90
CA LYS A 238 6.76 -3.81 -13.75
C LYS A 238 5.31 -3.74 -14.21
N LYS A 239 4.53 -4.75 -13.84
CA LYS A 239 3.10 -4.87 -14.12
C LYS A 239 2.35 -4.95 -12.78
N SER A 240 1.66 -3.89 -12.39
CA SER A 240 1.06 -3.83 -11.06
C SER A 240 -0.21 -2.97 -11.06
N PRO A 241 -1.10 -3.14 -10.06
CA PRO A 241 -2.28 -2.30 -9.88
C PRO A 241 -1.96 -0.81 -9.84
N HIS A 242 -0.77 -0.46 -9.34
CA HIS A 242 -0.34 0.93 -9.27
C HIS A 242 -0.04 1.51 -10.66
N ILE A 243 0.59 0.72 -11.54
CA ILE A 243 0.83 1.11 -12.93
C ILE A 243 -0.49 1.27 -13.67
N LEU A 244 -1.43 0.31 -13.54
CA LEU A 244 -2.75 0.41 -14.17
C LEU A 244 -3.54 1.64 -13.69
N ARG A 245 -3.45 1.98 -12.40
CA ARG A 245 -4.01 3.22 -11.88
C ARG A 245 -3.35 4.47 -12.50
N HIS A 246 -2.04 4.45 -12.76
CA HIS A 246 -1.36 5.58 -13.43
C HIS A 246 -1.87 5.78 -14.85
N THR A 247 -2.22 4.70 -15.55
CA THR A 247 -2.82 4.78 -16.89
C THR A 247 -4.14 5.56 -16.91
N PHE A 248 -4.95 5.48 -15.85
CA PHE A 248 -6.16 6.30 -15.71
C PHE A 248 -5.86 7.81 -15.62
N ALA A 249 -4.70 8.20 -15.10
CA ALA A 249 -4.34 9.60 -14.82
C ALA A 249 -3.56 10.27 -15.96
N THR A 250 -3.23 9.54 -17.02
CA THR A 250 -2.52 9.99 -18.21
C THR A 250 -3.43 9.98 -19.43
#